data_4805503d6beff4a451673192fcfc2094
#
_entry.id   4805503d6beff4a451673192fcfc2094
#
_cell.length_a   1.000
_cell.length_b   1.000
_cell.length_c   1.000
_cell.angle_alpha   90.00
_cell.angle_beta   90.00
_cell.angle_gamma   90.00
#
_symmetry.space_group_name_H-M   'P 1'
#
loop_
_entity.id
_entity.type
_entity.pdbx_description
1 polymer ?
#
loop_
_entity_poly.entity_id
_entity_poly.type
_entity_poly.pdbx_seq_one_letter_code
_entity_poly.pdbx_strand_id
1 'polypeptide(L)'
;MLRSMTGYSSVRVEEEGFSLSVSLKSTNHRFLDLQVRLPQGMEALDPTLRRVVKEHVVRGHLEVVVGLELRGRVGAAVDRELLRAYLQAFDQARKELGLTAEPDLTALLRAPGVMTVGNGEISGTEVPQIKEALERTAAEALCQLNEMRAEEGRALDRDLKTRLARLATLRDAIAQHALSLPRLYQRRLEGRLRVLLEEAPGGAALDPGRLAQEVALLASHSDVSEELERFRSHLEQGAHLIEEAGDVGKKLDFLLQEMNREANTLLSKTTDVPEVGVEIARQAIEMKSEIEKLREQAQNIE
;
A
#
# COMPACT_ATOMS: atom_id res chain seq x y z
N MET A 1 10.61 15.77 -1.54
CA MET A 1 10.14 14.92 -2.64
C MET A 1 9.49 13.70 -2.04
N LEU A 2 8.28 13.36 -2.49
CA LEU A 2 7.55 12.16 -2.07
C LEU A 2 8.29 10.90 -2.52
N ARG A 3 8.25 9.87 -1.66
CA ARG A 3 8.75 8.53 -1.99
C ARG A 3 7.62 7.51 -1.83
N SER A 4 7.61 6.50 -2.67
CA SER A 4 6.73 5.35 -2.47
C SER A 4 7.24 4.48 -1.32
N MET A 5 6.33 3.86 -0.57
CA MET A 5 6.66 2.83 0.41
C MET A 5 6.83 1.45 -0.22
N THR A 6 6.35 1.25 -1.45
CA THR A 6 6.45 0.01 -2.20
C THR A 6 7.66 0.04 -3.14
N GLY A 7 8.26 -1.12 -3.34
CA GLY A 7 9.37 -1.26 -4.29
C GLY A 7 9.94 -2.66 -4.27
N TYR A 8 10.71 -2.97 -5.31
CA TYR A 8 11.43 -4.22 -5.48
C TYR A 8 12.77 -3.96 -6.12
N SER A 9 13.79 -4.67 -5.66
CA SER A 9 15.09 -4.72 -6.32
C SER A 9 15.69 -6.11 -6.21
N SER A 10 16.55 -6.46 -7.14
CA SER A 10 17.30 -7.73 -7.11
C SER A 10 18.64 -7.53 -7.79
N VAL A 11 19.70 -7.79 -7.03
CA VAL A 11 21.08 -7.71 -7.52
C VAL A 11 21.72 -9.08 -7.39
N ARG A 12 22.41 -9.49 -8.43
CA ARG A 12 23.21 -10.73 -8.46
C ARG A 12 24.65 -10.38 -8.81
N VAL A 13 25.56 -10.89 -8.02
CA VAL A 13 27.02 -10.74 -8.23
C VAL A 13 27.64 -12.11 -8.37
N GLU A 14 28.55 -12.23 -9.34
CA GLU A 14 29.32 -13.43 -9.58
C GLU A 14 30.77 -13.19 -9.15
N GLU A 15 31.23 -14.01 -8.23
CA GLU A 15 32.60 -13.99 -7.69
C GLU A 15 33.32 -15.31 -8.01
N GLU A 16 34.62 -15.33 -7.77
CA GLU A 16 35.42 -16.54 -7.92
C GLU A 16 35.02 -17.57 -6.87
N GLY A 17 34.33 -18.64 -7.28
CA GLY A 17 33.86 -19.72 -6.42
C GLY A 17 32.40 -19.65 -5.96
N PHE A 18 31.71 -18.53 -6.08
CA PHE A 18 30.29 -18.42 -5.73
C PHE A 18 29.53 -17.37 -6.53
N SER A 19 28.21 -17.46 -6.56
CA SER A 19 27.35 -16.35 -6.96
C SER A 19 26.39 -16.02 -5.83
N LEU A 20 26.22 -14.72 -5.57
CA LEU A 20 25.39 -14.17 -4.52
C LEU A 20 24.27 -13.33 -5.13
N SER A 21 23.05 -13.52 -4.65
CA SER A 21 21.90 -12.66 -5.01
C SER A 21 21.25 -12.10 -3.77
N VAL A 22 20.86 -10.84 -3.84
CA VAL A 22 20.08 -10.15 -2.80
C VAL A 22 18.83 -9.57 -3.46
N SER A 23 17.67 -10.01 -3.01
CA SER A 23 16.38 -9.50 -3.46
C SER A 23 15.69 -8.80 -2.29
N LEU A 24 15.19 -7.61 -2.55
CA LEU A 24 14.52 -6.75 -1.58
C LEU A 24 13.10 -6.47 -2.07
N LYS A 25 12.12 -6.64 -1.17
CA LYS A 25 10.74 -6.26 -1.41
C LYS A 25 10.26 -5.38 -0.26
N SER A 26 9.86 -4.15 -0.58
CA SER A 26 9.31 -3.20 0.38
C SER A 26 7.81 -3.08 0.21
N THR A 27 7.08 -3.06 1.33
CA THR A 27 5.64 -2.80 1.36
C THR A 27 5.31 -1.82 2.48
N ASN A 28 4.14 -1.18 2.40
CA ASN A 28 3.72 -0.21 3.39
C ASN A 28 3.62 -0.85 4.79
N HIS A 29 4.31 -0.26 5.76
CA HIS A 29 4.18 -0.61 7.18
C HIS A 29 4.53 0.59 8.06
N ARG A 30 3.88 0.69 9.23
CA ARG A 30 4.02 1.84 10.14
C ARG A 30 5.42 2.00 10.72
N PHE A 31 6.09 0.88 11.00
CA PHE A 31 7.44 0.81 11.56
C PHE A 31 8.35 0.04 10.62
N LEU A 32 9.66 0.11 10.84
CA LEU A 32 10.57 -0.79 10.14
C LEU A 32 10.38 -2.21 10.67
N ASP A 33 9.78 -3.06 9.84
CA ASP A 33 9.67 -4.50 10.06
C ASP A 33 10.55 -5.20 9.03
N LEU A 34 11.56 -5.93 9.52
CA LEU A 34 12.61 -6.51 8.68
C LEU A 34 12.57 -8.03 8.78
N GLN A 35 12.14 -8.66 7.69
CA GLN A 35 12.19 -10.10 7.52
C GLN A 35 13.38 -10.48 6.64
N VAL A 36 14.35 -11.21 7.23
CA VAL A 36 15.56 -11.66 6.53
C VAL A 36 15.49 -13.17 6.34
N ARG A 37 15.73 -13.62 5.10
CA ARG A 37 15.87 -15.04 4.75
C ARG A 37 17.26 -15.26 4.19
N LEU A 38 18.06 -16.02 4.92
CA LEU A 38 19.42 -16.39 4.57
C LEU A 38 19.49 -17.87 4.20
N PRO A 39 20.38 -18.26 3.29
CA PRO A 39 20.73 -19.65 3.05
C PRO A 39 21.36 -20.29 4.30
N GLN A 40 21.26 -21.61 4.40
CA GLN A 40 21.89 -22.39 5.47
C GLN A 40 23.41 -22.13 5.51
N GLY A 41 23.93 -21.89 6.71
CA GLY A 41 25.35 -21.58 6.96
C GLY A 41 25.70 -20.09 6.89
N MET A 42 24.74 -19.20 6.58
CA MET A 42 24.94 -17.73 6.58
C MET A 42 24.29 -17.02 7.77
N GLU A 43 23.77 -17.73 8.74
CA GLU A 43 23.03 -17.17 9.89
C GLU A 43 23.87 -16.16 10.68
N ALA A 44 25.18 -16.38 10.75
CA ALA A 44 26.13 -15.46 11.39
C ALA A 44 26.21 -14.07 10.72
N LEU A 45 25.74 -13.93 9.47
CA LEU A 45 25.73 -12.68 8.71
C LEU A 45 24.42 -11.89 8.87
N ASP A 46 23.38 -12.44 9.52
CA ASP A 46 22.09 -11.73 9.75
C ASP A 46 22.28 -10.37 10.45
N PRO A 47 23.05 -10.23 11.54
CA PRO A 47 23.25 -8.92 12.19
C PRO A 47 23.89 -7.89 11.26
N THR A 48 24.81 -8.32 10.41
CA THR A 48 25.49 -7.44 9.44
C THR A 48 24.49 -6.91 8.41
N LEU A 49 23.69 -7.78 7.84
CA LEU A 49 22.68 -7.41 6.84
C LEU A 49 21.61 -6.47 7.43
N ARG A 50 21.15 -6.76 8.66
CA ARG A 50 20.20 -5.89 9.38
C ARG A 50 20.77 -4.50 9.64
N ARG A 51 22.08 -4.38 9.93
CA ARG A 51 22.73 -3.08 10.10
C ARG A 51 22.73 -2.29 8.80
N VAL A 52 23.17 -2.90 7.70
CA VAL A 52 23.19 -2.25 6.37
C VAL A 52 21.79 -1.78 5.96
N VAL A 53 20.76 -2.59 6.19
CA VAL A 53 19.37 -2.21 5.86
C VAL A 53 18.90 -1.02 6.69
N LYS A 54 19.16 -1.00 8.01
CA LYS A 54 18.73 0.08 8.91
C LYS A 54 19.39 1.42 8.60
N GLU A 55 20.54 1.44 7.98
CA GLU A 55 21.23 2.65 7.53
C GLU A 55 20.54 3.30 6.31
N HIS A 56 19.75 2.53 5.53
CA HIS A 56 19.16 2.97 4.27
C HIS A 56 17.62 3.07 4.28
N VAL A 57 16.95 2.39 5.23
CA VAL A 57 15.48 2.34 5.31
C VAL A 57 15.01 2.68 6.72
N VAL A 58 14.13 3.67 6.82
CA VAL A 58 13.62 4.19 8.11
C VAL A 58 12.34 3.47 8.54
N ARG A 59 11.45 3.14 7.60
CA ARG A 59 10.17 2.49 7.85
C ARG A 59 9.72 1.64 6.66
N GLY A 60 8.73 0.78 6.88
CA GLY A 60 8.18 -0.17 5.92
C GLY A 60 8.42 -1.60 6.34
N HIS A 61 7.66 -2.52 5.76
CA HIS A 61 7.97 -3.95 5.86
C HIS A 61 8.90 -4.31 4.71
N LEU A 62 10.13 -4.73 5.06
CA LEU A 62 11.16 -5.10 4.09
C LEU A 62 11.47 -6.59 4.21
N GLU A 63 11.17 -7.33 3.16
CA GLU A 63 11.58 -8.71 2.98
C GLU A 63 12.90 -8.75 2.22
N VAL A 64 13.92 -9.35 2.83
CA VAL A 64 15.27 -9.52 2.27
C VAL A 64 15.50 -11.00 2.05
N VAL A 65 15.69 -11.40 0.81
CA VAL A 65 16.00 -12.79 0.45
C VAL A 65 17.40 -12.83 -0.14
N VAL A 66 18.27 -13.60 0.48
CA VAL A 66 19.64 -13.85 0.01
C VAL A 66 19.71 -15.23 -0.61
N GLY A 67 20.27 -15.32 -1.80
CA GLY A 67 20.60 -16.57 -2.48
C GLY A 67 22.11 -16.72 -2.62
N LEU A 68 22.66 -17.88 -2.29
CA LEU A 68 24.07 -18.22 -2.48
C LEU A 68 24.17 -19.52 -3.27
N GLU A 69 24.92 -19.50 -4.36
CA GLU A 69 25.25 -20.67 -5.17
C GLU A 69 26.78 -20.84 -5.19
N LEU A 70 27.30 -21.92 -4.62
CA LEU A 70 28.72 -22.23 -4.66
C LEU A 70 29.07 -22.90 -5.99
N ARG A 71 30.02 -22.35 -6.73
CA ARG A 71 30.47 -22.91 -8.03
C ARG A 71 31.50 -24.01 -7.82
N GLY A 72 31.36 -25.08 -8.56
CA GLY A 72 32.36 -26.18 -8.60
C GLY A 72 32.29 -27.17 -7.44
N ARG A 73 31.38 -26.98 -6.49
CA ARG A 73 31.16 -27.92 -5.39
C ARG A 73 29.78 -28.58 -5.49
N VAL A 74 29.63 -29.50 -6.42
CA VAL A 74 28.58 -30.51 -6.27
C VAL A 74 29.08 -31.48 -5.19
N GLY A 75 28.91 -31.09 -3.93
CA GLY A 75 29.23 -31.93 -2.80
C GLY A 75 28.20 -33.03 -2.67
N ALA A 76 28.51 -34.23 -3.14
CA ALA A 76 27.82 -35.41 -2.65
C ALA A 76 28.43 -35.79 -1.28
N ALA A 77 27.76 -35.39 -0.21
CA ALA A 77 28.15 -35.82 1.12
C ALA A 77 27.41 -37.12 1.47
N VAL A 78 28.11 -38.09 1.99
CA VAL A 78 27.52 -39.33 2.50
C VAL A 78 27.43 -39.21 4.04
N ASP A 79 26.20 -39.28 4.54
CA ASP A 79 25.97 -39.38 5.97
C ASP A 79 26.44 -40.78 6.47
N ARG A 80 27.65 -40.81 7.04
CA ARG A 80 28.27 -42.05 7.47
C ARG A 80 27.59 -42.69 8.69
N GLU A 81 26.93 -41.89 9.52
CA GLU A 81 26.21 -42.40 10.69
C GLU A 81 24.92 -43.08 10.25
N LEU A 82 24.17 -42.42 9.39
CA LEU A 82 22.95 -42.98 8.81
C LEU A 82 23.24 -44.21 7.96
N LEU A 83 24.32 -44.19 7.15
CA LEU A 83 24.74 -45.37 6.40
C LEU A 83 25.11 -46.56 7.31
N ARG A 84 25.76 -46.31 8.44
CA ARG A 84 26.05 -47.37 9.44
C ARG A 84 24.76 -47.90 10.08
N ALA A 85 23.80 -47.03 10.38
CA ALA A 85 22.50 -47.46 10.91
C ALA A 85 21.73 -48.35 9.94
N TYR A 86 21.73 -48.00 8.64
CA TYR A 86 21.13 -48.86 7.62
C TYR A 86 21.83 -50.22 7.50
N LEU A 87 23.18 -50.25 7.56
CA LEU A 87 23.94 -51.51 7.52
C LEU A 87 23.62 -52.38 8.75
N GLN A 88 23.53 -51.80 9.94
CA GLN A 88 23.17 -52.53 11.17
C GLN A 88 21.74 -53.11 11.08
N ALA A 89 20.78 -52.31 10.63
CA ALA A 89 19.42 -52.76 10.45
C ALA A 89 19.31 -53.89 9.41
N PHE A 90 20.06 -53.81 8.32
CA PHE A 90 20.19 -54.86 7.31
C PHE A 90 20.75 -56.17 7.90
N ASP A 91 21.86 -56.09 8.67
CA ASP A 91 22.45 -57.24 9.30
C ASP A 91 21.53 -57.90 10.34
N GLN A 92 20.79 -57.11 11.09
CA GLN A 92 19.79 -57.62 12.02
C GLN A 92 18.65 -58.34 11.27
N ALA A 93 18.08 -57.74 10.28
CA ALA A 93 17.00 -58.33 9.48
C ALA A 93 17.48 -59.63 8.78
N ARG A 94 18.70 -59.64 8.27
CA ARG A 94 19.34 -60.82 7.68
C ARG A 94 19.41 -61.99 8.66
N LYS A 95 19.84 -61.75 9.90
CA LYS A 95 19.93 -62.75 10.95
C LYS A 95 18.55 -63.28 11.37
N GLU A 96 17.57 -62.38 11.54
CA GLU A 96 16.23 -62.73 11.98
C GLU A 96 15.45 -63.55 10.92
N LEU A 97 15.66 -63.19 9.63
CA LEU A 97 14.96 -63.84 8.53
C LEU A 97 15.72 -65.01 7.87
N GLY A 98 16.93 -65.30 8.34
CA GLY A 98 17.77 -66.38 7.81
C GLY A 98 18.23 -66.18 6.35
N LEU A 99 18.37 -64.89 5.92
CA LEU A 99 18.76 -64.54 4.56
C LEU A 99 20.27 -64.57 4.35
N THR A 100 20.73 -64.94 3.16
CA THR A 100 22.16 -64.97 2.78
C THR A 100 22.56 -63.76 1.91
N ALA A 101 21.66 -62.74 1.73
CA ALA A 101 21.94 -61.61 0.90
C ALA A 101 23.03 -60.70 1.49
N GLU A 102 23.88 -60.15 0.64
CA GLU A 102 24.84 -59.10 1.01
C GLU A 102 24.25 -57.70 0.73
N PRO A 103 24.64 -56.69 1.54
CA PRO A 103 24.17 -55.35 1.35
C PRO A 103 24.70 -54.74 0.04
N ASP A 104 23.81 -54.24 -0.82
CA ASP A 104 24.17 -53.48 -2.02
C ASP A 104 24.47 -52.02 -1.65
N LEU A 105 25.74 -51.62 -1.79
CA LEU A 105 26.19 -50.27 -1.53
C LEU A 105 25.45 -49.22 -2.38
N THR A 106 25.15 -49.59 -3.64
CA THR A 106 24.41 -48.66 -4.55
C THR A 106 22.98 -48.40 -4.08
N ALA A 107 22.30 -49.43 -3.58
CA ALA A 107 20.97 -49.30 -2.99
C ALA A 107 21.02 -48.51 -1.70
N LEU A 108 22.01 -48.72 -0.83
CA LEU A 108 22.22 -47.97 0.41
C LEU A 108 22.52 -46.49 0.18
N LEU A 109 23.30 -46.14 -0.84
CA LEU A 109 23.57 -44.75 -1.19
C LEU A 109 22.35 -44.03 -1.76
N ARG A 110 21.38 -44.75 -2.32
CA ARG A 110 20.09 -44.22 -2.76
C ARG A 110 19.04 -44.14 -1.67
N ALA A 111 19.31 -44.69 -0.48
CA ALA A 111 18.37 -44.63 0.63
C ALA A 111 18.19 -43.17 1.09
N PRO A 112 16.95 -42.81 1.50
CA PRO A 112 16.62 -41.43 1.89
C PRO A 112 17.56 -40.92 2.99
N GLY A 113 18.18 -39.74 2.78
CA GLY A 113 19.06 -39.09 3.75
C GLY A 113 20.53 -39.56 3.74
N VAL A 114 20.86 -40.67 3.09
CA VAL A 114 22.24 -41.19 3.04
C VAL A 114 23.16 -40.37 2.13
N MET A 115 22.65 -39.92 0.98
CA MET A 115 23.34 -38.98 0.12
C MET A 115 22.62 -37.65 0.15
N THR A 116 23.29 -36.63 0.58
CA THR A 116 22.89 -35.24 0.39
C THR A 116 23.69 -34.66 -0.77
N VAL A 117 22.97 -34.34 -1.86
CA VAL A 117 23.50 -33.52 -2.96
C VAL A 117 23.13 -32.09 -2.60
N GLY A 118 24.07 -31.35 -2.06
CA GLY A 118 23.85 -29.96 -1.65
C GLY A 118 24.93 -29.05 -2.24
N ASN A 119 24.64 -27.77 -2.28
CA ASN A 119 25.67 -26.75 -2.40
C ASN A 119 26.61 -26.95 -1.21
N GLY A 120 27.92 -27.22 -1.45
CA GLY A 120 28.88 -27.56 -0.42
C GLY A 120 28.83 -26.64 0.79
N GLU A 121 29.31 -27.14 1.95
CA GLU A 121 29.39 -26.31 3.18
C GLU A 121 30.35 -25.13 2.94
N ILE A 122 29.92 -23.95 3.41
CA ILE A 122 30.73 -22.72 3.36
C ILE A 122 31.97 -22.97 4.22
N SER A 123 33.18 -22.95 3.64
CA SER A 123 34.40 -23.07 4.41
C SER A 123 34.70 -21.80 5.20
N GLY A 124 35.33 -21.93 6.39
CA GLY A 124 35.68 -20.78 7.24
C GLY A 124 36.53 -19.71 6.52
N THR A 125 37.29 -20.10 5.49
CA THR A 125 38.11 -19.20 4.65
C THR A 125 37.29 -18.36 3.65
N GLU A 126 36.07 -18.79 3.29
CA GLU A 126 35.17 -18.09 2.36
C GLU A 126 34.26 -17.09 3.07
N VAL A 127 34.01 -17.25 4.36
CA VAL A 127 33.11 -16.39 5.15
C VAL A 127 33.46 -14.88 5.02
N PRO A 128 34.73 -14.42 5.09
CA PRO A 128 35.06 -13.02 4.93
C PRO A 128 34.73 -12.48 3.55
N GLN A 129 34.98 -13.23 2.48
CA GLN A 129 34.71 -12.84 1.08
C GLN A 129 33.21 -12.78 0.83
N ILE A 130 32.46 -13.78 1.32
CA ILE A 130 30.99 -13.80 1.23
C ILE A 130 30.38 -12.63 2.00
N LYS A 131 30.92 -12.29 3.19
CA LYS A 131 30.48 -11.15 3.98
C LYS A 131 30.67 -9.83 3.23
N GLU A 132 31.84 -9.59 2.66
CA GLU A 132 32.13 -8.37 1.90
C GLU A 132 31.24 -8.27 0.65
N ALA A 133 31.11 -9.37 -0.10
CA ALA A 133 30.20 -9.45 -1.24
C ALA A 133 28.74 -9.18 -0.85
N LEU A 134 28.28 -9.72 0.30
CA LEU A 134 26.93 -9.51 0.83
C LEU A 134 26.68 -8.05 1.19
N GLU A 135 27.61 -7.40 1.90
CA GLU A 135 27.50 -5.98 2.28
C GLU A 135 27.42 -5.10 1.03
N ARG A 136 28.27 -5.32 0.03
CA ARG A 136 28.29 -4.58 -1.23
C ARG A 136 27.01 -4.81 -2.04
N THR A 137 26.61 -6.06 -2.23
CA THR A 137 25.43 -6.42 -3.00
C THR A 137 24.14 -5.92 -2.34
N ALA A 138 24.06 -5.99 -1.01
CA ALA A 138 22.94 -5.45 -0.25
C ALA A 138 22.85 -3.93 -0.35
N ALA A 139 23.98 -3.22 -0.25
CA ALA A 139 24.01 -1.76 -0.42
C ALA A 139 23.57 -1.34 -1.83
N GLU A 140 24.02 -2.05 -2.86
CA GLU A 140 23.60 -1.81 -4.25
C GLU A 140 22.11 -2.09 -4.45
N ALA A 141 21.59 -3.20 -3.92
CA ALA A 141 20.17 -3.53 -3.99
C ALA A 141 19.32 -2.46 -3.26
N LEU A 142 19.78 -1.95 -2.11
CA LEU A 142 19.11 -0.87 -1.38
C LEU A 142 19.12 0.46 -2.17
N CYS A 143 20.21 0.75 -2.87
CA CYS A 143 20.30 1.91 -3.75
C CYS A 143 19.25 1.83 -4.87
N GLN A 144 19.21 0.71 -5.59
CA GLN A 144 18.23 0.45 -6.65
C GLN A 144 16.77 0.49 -6.11
N LEU A 145 16.53 -0.07 -4.93
CA LEU A 145 15.22 0.01 -4.27
C LEU A 145 14.82 1.46 -4.02
N ASN A 146 15.72 2.28 -3.49
CA ASN A 146 15.45 3.69 -3.18
C ASN A 146 15.26 4.53 -4.46
N GLU A 147 15.97 4.22 -5.53
CA GLU A 147 15.77 4.84 -6.85
C GLU A 147 14.38 4.53 -7.40
N MET A 148 13.96 3.25 -7.38
CA MET A 148 12.63 2.84 -7.78
C MET A 148 11.54 3.53 -6.95
N ARG A 149 11.69 3.57 -5.61
CA ARG A 149 10.76 4.27 -4.70
C ARG A 149 10.67 5.77 -4.98
N ALA A 150 11.79 6.40 -5.34
CA ALA A 150 11.82 7.81 -5.71
C ALA A 150 11.16 8.07 -7.07
N GLU A 151 11.31 7.17 -8.03
CA GLU A 151 10.67 7.26 -9.35
C GLU A 151 9.15 7.08 -9.25
N GLU A 152 8.70 6.05 -8.52
CA GLU A 152 7.29 5.83 -8.22
C GLU A 152 6.70 7.01 -7.43
N GLY A 153 7.45 7.55 -6.45
CA GLY A 153 7.05 8.74 -5.69
C GLY A 153 6.82 9.97 -6.57
N ARG A 154 7.63 10.17 -7.62
CA ARG A 154 7.40 11.25 -8.62
C ARG A 154 6.14 11.02 -9.46
N ALA A 155 5.81 9.77 -9.76
CA ALA A 155 4.55 9.45 -10.46
C ALA A 155 3.34 9.70 -9.56
N LEU A 156 3.41 9.29 -8.29
CA LEU A 156 2.37 9.55 -7.28
C LEU A 156 2.16 11.06 -7.05
N ASP A 157 3.23 11.86 -6.94
CA ASP A 157 3.14 13.31 -6.80
C ASP A 157 2.32 13.95 -7.93
N ARG A 158 2.58 13.55 -9.17
CA ARG A 158 1.83 14.05 -10.34
C ARG A 158 0.36 13.62 -10.31
N ASP A 159 0.08 12.37 -9.97
CA ASP A 159 -1.30 11.86 -9.88
C ASP A 159 -2.09 12.57 -8.77
N LEU A 160 -1.50 12.72 -7.58
CA LEU A 160 -2.11 13.44 -6.46
C LEU A 160 -2.46 14.89 -6.83
N LYS A 161 -1.53 15.63 -7.43
CA LYS A 161 -1.75 17.02 -7.90
C LYS A 161 -2.85 17.09 -8.94
N THR A 162 -2.88 16.17 -9.90
CA THR A 162 -3.92 16.10 -10.93
C THR A 162 -5.30 15.87 -10.34
N ARG A 163 -5.41 14.97 -9.36
CA ARG A 163 -6.69 14.69 -8.68
C ARG A 163 -7.14 15.82 -7.78
N LEU A 164 -6.23 16.48 -7.06
CA LEU A 164 -6.57 17.69 -6.30
C LEU A 164 -7.09 18.81 -7.22
N ALA A 165 -6.48 19.01 -8.38
CA ALA A 165 -6.98 19.97 -9.38
C ALA A 165 -8.37 19.57 -9.92
N ARG A 166 -8.62 18.27 -10.10
CA ARG A 166 -9.96 17.77 -10.48
C ARG A 166 -10.99 18.06 -9.40
N LEU A 167 -10.65 17.84 -8.12
CA LEU A 167 -11.52 18.16 -6.99
C LEU A 167 -11.82 19.66 -6.92
N ALA A 168 -10.84 20.54 -7.19
CA ALA A 168 -11.05 21.98 -7.27
C ALA A 168 -12.04 22.34 -8.38
N THR A 169 -11.90 21.74 -9.56
CA THR A 169 -12.82 21.95 -10.68
C THR A 169 -14.25 21.53 -10.32
N LEU A 170 -14.43 20.37 -9.68
CA LEU A 170 -15.74 19.88 -9.24
C LEU A 170 -16.36 20.81 -8.19
N ARG A 171 -15.56 21.29 -7.22
CA ARG A 171 -15.99 22.25 -6.21
C ARG A 171 -16.49 23.55 -6.86
N ASP A 172 -15.74 24.08 -7.83
CA ASP A 172 -16.12 25.30 -8.53
C ASP A 172 -17.40 25.14 -9.33
N ALA A 173 -17.59 23.99 -9.98
CA ALA A 173 -18.82 23.67 -10.68
C ALA A 173 -20.03 23.59 -9.73
N ILE A 174 -19.88 22.93 -8.57
CA ILE A 174 -20.91 22.90 -7.53
C ILE A 174 -21.22 24.32 -7.02
N ALA A 175 -20.20 25.15 -6.80
CA ALA A 175 -20.38 26.53 -6.35
C ALA A 175 -21.24 27.35 -7.35
N GLN A 176 -21.01 27.19 -8.65
CA GLN A 176 -21.81 27.85 -9.67
C GLN A 176 -23.28 27.40 -9.65
N HIS A 177 -23.53 26.10 -9.52
CA HIS A 177 -24.88 25.57 -9.39
C HIS A 177 -25.59 26.05 -8.12
N ALA A 178 -24.84 26.11 -6.99
CA ALA A 178 -25.34 26.50 -5.68
C ALA A 178 -25.91 27.94 -5.68
N LEU A 179 -25.41 28.85 -6.53
CA LEU A 179 -25.93 30.23 -6.64
C LEU A 179 -27.41 30.29 -7.03
N SER A 180 -27.92 29.27 -7.69
CA SER A 180 -29.34 29.23 -8.14
C SER A 180 -30.26 28.57 -7.09
N LEU A 181 -29.74 27.83 -6.11
CA LEU A 181 -30.53 27.07 -5.13
C LEU A 181 -31.58 27.91 -4.40
N PRO A 182 -31.27 29.09 -3.80
CA PRO A 182 -32.28 29.86 -3.05
C PRO A 182 -33.50 30.22 -3.89
N ARG A 183 -33.29 30.62 -5.14
CA ARG A 183 -34.40 30.98 -6.05
C ARG A 183 -35.24 29.76 -6.45
N LEU A 184 -34.62 28.60 -6.62
CA LEU A 184 -35.32 27.37 -6.96
C LEU A 184 -36.15 26.85 -5.78
N TYR A 185 -35.61 26.91 -4.54
CA TYR A 185 -36.35 26.59 -3.33
C TYR A 185 -37.58 27.48 -3.17
N GLN A 186 -37.41 28.80 -3.36
CA GLN A 186 -38.51 29.74 -3.27
C GLN A 186 -39.65 29.37 -4.26
N ARG A 187 -39.31 29.18 -5.52
CA ARG A 187 -40.32 28.80 -6.54
C ARG A 187 -41.04 27.50 -6.23
N ARG A 188 -40.30 26.52 -5.74
CA ARG A 188 -40.88 25.20 -5.38
C ARG A 188 -41.83 25.33 -4.19
N LEU A 189 -41.44 26.10 -3.18
CA LEU A 189 -42.30 26.33 -2.01
C LEU A 189 -43.56 27.09 -2.39
N GLU A 190 -43.44 28.15 -3.20
CA GLU A 190 -44.62 28.90 -3.74
C GLU A 190 -45.57 27.99 -4.52
N GLY A 191 -45.00 27.10 -5.38
CA GLY A 191 -45.81 26.15 -6.16
C GLY A 191 -46.56 25.14 -5.29
N ARG A 192 -45.86 24.56 -4.28
CA ARG A 192 -46.50 23.63 -3.32
C ARG A 192 -47.59 24.28 -2.48
N LEU A 193 -47.34 25.49 -2.01
CA LEU A 193 -48.31 26.23 -1.23
C LEU A 193 -49.52 26.60 -2.05
N ARG A 194 -49.36 26.96 -3.35
CA ARG A 194 -50.47 27.25 -4.25
C ARG A 194 -51.41 26.04 -4.38
N VAL A 195 -50.84 24.84 -4.64
CA VAL A 195 -51.64 23.62 -4.76
C VAL A 195 -52.41 23.32 -3.46
N LEU A 196 -51.74 23.42 -2.32
CA LEU A 196 -52.37 23.17 -1.01
C LEU A 196 -53.48 24.17 -0.66
N LEU A 197 -53.37 25.43 -1.12
CA LEU A 197 -54.37 26.47 -0.90
C LEU A 197 -55.57 26.35 -1.86
N GLU A 198 -55.37 25.86 -3.08
CA GLU A 198 -56.43 25.54 -4.03
C GLU A 198 -57.31 24.38 -3.54
N GLU A 199 -56.73 23.44 -2.79
CA GLU A 199 -57.41 22.27 -2.19
C GLU A 199 -58.05 22.57 -0.81
N ALA A 200 -57.74 23.73 -0.18
CA ALA A 200 -58.21 24.07 1.14
C ALA A 200 -59.63 24.63 1.15
N PRO A 201 -60.58 24.06 1.91
CA PRO A 201 -61.94 24.61 2.04
C PRO A 201 -61.87 25.99 2.71
N GLY A 202 -62.24 27.06 2.00
CA GLY A 202 -62.38 28.38 2.57
C GLY A 202 -61.45 29.47 2.05
N GLY A 203 -60.61 29.22 1.05
CA GLY A 203 -59.84 30.27 0.35
C GLY A 203 -58.83 31.00 1.24
N ALA A 204 -58.03 30.27 1.98
CA ALA A 204 -57.01 30.86 2.86
C ALA A 204 -55.99 31.64 2.01
N ALA A 205 -55.81 32.92 2.26
CA ALA A 205 -54.80 33.75 1.59
C ALA A 205 -53.42 33.45 2.20
N LEU A 206 -52.44 33.31 1.34
CA LEU A 206 -51.03 33.22 1.73
C LEU A 206 -50.62 34.50 2.48
N ASP A 207 -50.15 34.40 3.69
CA ASP A 207 -49.45 35.50 4.33
C ASP A 207 -48.03 35.64 3.75
N PRO A 208 -47.74 36.75 3.02
CA PRO A 208 -46.42 36.96 2.43
C PRO A 208 -45.27 36.96 3.46
N GLY A 209 -45.53 37.39 4.69
CA GLY A 209 -44.55 37.43 5.77
C GLY A 209 -44.13 36.04 6.22
N ARG A 210 -45.10 35.12 6.40
CA ARG A 210 -44.83 33.72 6.75
C ARG A 210 -44.11 32.98 5.61
N LEU A 211 -44.54 33.24 4.36
CA LEU A 211 -43.85 32.67 3.19
C LEU A 211 -42.38 33.08 3.14
N ALA A 212 -42.10 34.39 3.36
CA ALA A 212 -40.73 34.88 3.38
C ALA A 212 -39.88 34.27 4.51
N GLN A 213 -40.48 34.04 5.69
CA GLN A 213 -39.78 33.35 6.80
C GLN A 213 -39.44 31.89 6.48
N GLU A 214 -40.38 31.14 5.92
CA GLU A 214 -40.17 29.75 5.54
C GLU A 214 -39.12 29.62 4.40
N VAL A 215 -39.16 30.51 3.42
CA VAL A 215 -38.15 30.59 2.36
C VAL A 215 -36.78 30.89 2.92
N ALA A 216 -36.66 31.83 3.88
CA ALA A 216 -35.39 32.16 4.53
C ALA A 216 -34.86 30.99 5.32
N LEU A 217 -35.72 30.24 6.02
CA LEU A 217 -35.33 29.04 6.79
C LEU A 217 -34.84 27.95 5.84
N LEU A 218 -35.57 27.67 4.76
CA LEU A 218 -35.15 26.67 3.77
C LEU A 218 -33.85 27.07 3.05
N ALA A 219 -33.71 28.35 2.70
CA ALA A 219 -32.48 28.87 2.09
C ALA A 219 -31.27 28.68 3.04
N SER A 220 -31.44 28.92 4.33
CA SER A 220 -30.40 28.69 5.34
C SER A 220 -30.03 27.19 5.48
N HIS A 221 -31.03 26.29 5.47
CA HIS A 221 -30.79 24.86 5.52
C HIS A 221 -30.11 24.29 4.26
N SER A 222 -30.27 24.94 3.15
CA SER A 222 -29.72 24.53 1.83
C SER A 222 -28.45 25.29 1.46
N ASP A 223 -28.01 26.18 2.31
CA ASP A 223 -26.75 26.90 2.09
C ASP A 223 -25.58 25.95 2.24
N VAL A 224 -24.82 25.82 1.15
CA VAL A 224 -23.62 24.97 1.05
C VAL A 224 -22.34 25.80 0.99
N SER A 225 -22.41 27.09 1.22
CA SER A 225 -21.29 28.02 1.09
C SER A 225 -20.18 27.70 2.09
N GLU A 226 -20.53 27.31 3.30
CA GLU A 226 -19.58 26.96 4.35
C GLU A 226 -18.83 25.66 3.99
N GLU A 227 -19.53 24.62 3.53
CA GLU A 227 -18.96 23.36 3.11
C GLU A 227 -18.00 23.54 1.93
N LEU A 228 -18.38 24.38 0.96
CA LEU A 228 -17.53 24.68 -0.20
C LEU A 228 -16.28 25.46 0.19
N GLU A 229 -16.38 26.37 1.15
CA GLU A 229 -15.23 27.13 1.66
C GLU A 229 -14.30 26.25 2.49
N ARG A 230 -14.83 25.39 3.36
CA ARG A 230 -14.05 24.39 4.11
C ARG A 230 -13.35 23.43 3.15
N PHE A 231 -14.07 22.95 2.15
CA PHE A 231 -13.51 22.08 1.13
C PHE A 231 -12.35 22.75 0.38
N ARG A 232 -12.49 24.05 0.03
CA ARG A 232 -11.40 24.85 -0.58
C ARG A 232 -10.18 24.90 0.33
N SER A 233 -10.38 25.24 1.60
CA SER A 233 -9.29 25.29 2.58
C SER A 233 -8.55 23.96 2.70
N HIS A 234 -9.28 22.83 2.71
CA HIS A 234 -8.66 21.51 2.75
C HIS A 234 -7.90 21.18 1.46
N LEU A 235 -8.38 21.62 0.28
CA LEU A 235 -7.65 21.47 -0.98
C LEU A 235 -6.32 22.23 -0.96
N GLU A 236 -6.31 23.48 -0.50
CA GLU A 236 -5.11 24.31 -0.38
C GLU A 236 -4.10 23.68 0.61
N GLN A 237 -4.57 23.22 1.76
CA GLN A 237 -3.74 22.50 2.73
C GLN A 237 -3.19 21.18 2.15
N GLY A 238 -3.99 20.42 1.41
CA GLY A 238 -3.57 19.19 0.75
C GLY A 238 -2.49 19.44 -0.30
N ALA A 239 -2.62 20.49 -1.11
CA ALA A 239 -1.63 20.89 -2.09
C ALA A 239 -0.30 21.27 -1.41
N HIS A 240 -0.36 22.03 -0.32
CA HIS A 240 0.82 22.42 0.46
C HIS A 240 1.53 21.22 1.10
N LEU A 241 0.78 20.27 1.66
CA LEU A 241 1.35 19.04 2.23
C LEU A 241 2.14 18.20 1.21
N ILE A 242 1.67 18.15 -0.04
CA ILE A 242 2.37 17.41 -1.11
C ILE A 242 3.72 18.07 -1.44
N GLU A 243 3.86 19.37 -1.24
CA GLU A 243 5.11 20.11 -1.45
C GLU A 243 6.08 19.98 -0.26
N GLU A 244 5.57 19.76 0.94
CA GLU A 244 6.37 19.51 2.12
C GLU A 244 7.03 18.12 2.07
N ALA A 245 8.25 18.02 2.62
CA ALA A 245 8.90 16.73 2.85
C ALA A 245 8.51 16.20 4.24
N GLY A 246 8.27 14.88 4.36
CA GLY A 246 8.03 14.24 5.66
C GLY A 246 6.81 13.33 5.69
N ASP A 247 6.19 13.13 6.87
CA ASP A 247 5.08 12.20 7.08
C ASP A 247 3.76 12.74 6.48
N VAL A 248 3.75 12.86 5.14
CA VAL A 248 2.65 13.48 4.37
C VAL A 248 1.42 12.57 4.36
N GLY A 249 1.60 11.26 4.24
CA GLY A 249 0.51 10.31 4.01
C GLY A 249 -0.60 10.39 5.07
N LYS A 250 -0.24 10.41 6.37
CA LYS A 250 -1.24 10.49 7.46
C LYS A 250 -1.98 11.83 7.51
N LYS A 251 -1.25 12.93 7.31
CA LYS A 251 -1.85 14.27 7.31
C LYS A 251 -2.81 14.42 6.14
N LEU A 252 -2.41 13.90 4.97
CA LEU A 252 -3.24 13.91 3.78
C LEU A 252 -4.48 13.02 3.97
N ASP A 253 -4.36 11.80 4.51
CA ASP A 253 -5.52 10.94 4.80
C ASP A 253 -6.53 11.64 5.73
N PHE A 254 -6.05 12.35 6.77
CA PHE A 254 -6.93 13.15 7.63
C PHE A 254 -7.68 14.23 6.86
N LEU A 255 -6.99 15.02 6.03
CA LEU A 255 -7.64 16.07 5.22
C LEU A 255 -8.65 15.47 4.24
N LEU A 256 -8.33 14.34 3.63
CA LEU A 256 -9.24 13.64 2.71
C LEU A 256 -10.49 13.10 3.43
N GLN A 257 -10.38 12.72 4.71
CA GLN A 257 -11.54 12.37 5.53
C GLN A 257 -12.44 13.59 5.78
N GLU A 258 -11.85 14.74 6.10
CA GLU A 258 -12.64 15.97 6.26
C GLU A 258 -13.29 16.40 4.94
N MET A 259 -12.56 16.34 3.81
CA MET A 259 -13.15 16.59 2.48
C MET A 259 -14.33 15.65 2.18
N ASN A 260 -14.25 14.39 2.56
CA ASN A 260 -15.34 13.42 2.39
C ASN A 260 -16.55 13.77 3.26
N ARG A 261 -16.33 14.32 4.46
CA ARG A 261 -17.40 14.86 5.31
C ARG A 261 -18.12 16.02 4.62
N GLU A 262 -17.37 17.00 4.11
CA GLU A 262 -17.96 18.14 3.41
C GLU A 262 -18.76 17.68 2.17
N ALA A 263 -18.23 16.74 1.39
CA ALA A 263 -18.92 16.14 0.26
C ALA A 263 -20.24 15.44 0.64
N ASN A 264 -20.27 14.74 1.80
CA ASN A 264 -21.51 14.14 2.32
C ASN A 264 -22.53 15.19 2.72
N THR A 265 -22.09 16.29 3.35
CA THR A 265 -22.98 17.41 3.73
C THR A 265 -23.56 18.11 2.50
N LEU A 266 -22.75 18.34 1.46
CA LEU A 266 -23.19 18.82 0.16
C LEU A 266 -24.33 17.96 -0.41
N LEU A 267 -24.15 16.63 -0.40
CA LEU A 267 -25.17 15.69 -0.88
C LEU A 267 -26.47 15.80 -0.07
N SER A 268 -26.39 15.84 1.26
CA SER A 268 -27.56 15.85 2.13
C SER A 268 -28.35 17.16 2.02
N LYS A 269 -27.67 18.30 1.85
CA LYS A 269 -28.30 19.62 1.75
C LYS A 269 -28.94 19.90 0.39
N THR A 270 -28.58 19.18 -0.66
CA THR A 270 -28.99 19.50 -2.04
C THR A 270 -29.99 18.52 -2.65
N THR A 271 -30.42 17.50 -1.93
CA THR A 271 -31.32 16.43 -2.40
C THR A 271 -32.73 16.92 -2.79
N ASP A 272 -33.14 18.05 -2.25
CA ASP A 272 -34.55 18.51 -2.38
C ASP A 272 -34.87 19.34 -3.60
N VAL A 273 -33.90 19.65 -4.48
CA VAL A 273 -34.11 20.41 -5.72
C VAL A 273 -33.89 19.53 -6.94
N PRO A 274 -34.95 19.14 -7.69
CA PRO A 274 -34.85 18.10 -8.72
C PRO A 274 -33.92 18.43 -9.90
N GLU A 275 -33.81 19.68 -10.30
CA GLU A 275 -33.06 20.06 -11.51
C GLU A 275 -31.57 20.26 -11.22
N VAL A 276 -31.26 21.19 -10.32
CA VAL A 276 -29.89 21.56 -9.97
C VAL A 276 -29.31 20.61 -8.92
N GLY A 277 -30.14 20.09 -8.00
CA GLY A 277 -29.73 19.15 -6.97
C GLY A 277 -29.20 17.83 -7.52
N VAL A 278 -29.76 17.33 -8.64
CA VAL A 278 -29.28 16.13 -9.34
C VAL A 278 -27.87 16.34 -9.88
N GLU A 279 -27.60 17.52 -10.47
CA GLU A 279 -26.28 17.82 -11.02
C GLU A 279 -25.24 18.03 -9.90
N ILE A 280 -25.60 18.73 -8.81
CA ILE A 280 -24.73 18.85 -7.63
C ILE A 280 -24.48 17.47 -7.03
N ALA A 281 -25.49 16.61 -6.89
CA ALA A 281 -25.33 15.26 -6.36
C ALA A 281 -24.39 14.42 -7.23
N ARG A 282 -24.52 14.50 -8.56
CA ARG A 282 -23.63 13.81 -9.49
C ARG A 282 -22.18 14.24 -9.29
N GLN A 283 -21.93 15.55 -9.20
CA GLN A 283 -20.60 16.11 -9.00
C GLN A 283 -20.04 15.76 -7.60
N ALA A 284 -20.86 15.79 -6.57
CA ALA A 284 -20.44 15.42 -5.22
C ALA A 284 -20.12 13.90 -5.09
N ILE A 285 -20.84 13.03 -5.81
CA ILE A 285 -20.49 11.61 -5.91
C ILE A 285 -19.15 11.42 -6.63
N GLU A 286 -18.89 12.19 -7.70
CA GLU A 286 -17.62 12.18 -8.39
C GLU A 286 -16.48 12.67 -7.48
N MET A 287 -16.72 13.74 -6.69
CA MET A 287 -15.76 14.20 -5.67
C MET A 287 -15.41 13.08 -4.69
N LYS A 288 -16.41 12.37 -4.16
CA LYS A 288 -16.17 11.25 -3.25
C LYS A 288 -15.33 10.14 -3.89
N SER A 289 -15.59 9.83 -5.14
CA SER A 289 -14.79 8.83 -5.88
C SER A 289 -13.33 9.27 -6.04
N GLU A 290 -13.08 10.55 -6.36
CA GLU A 290 -11.71 11.07 -6.46
C GLU A 290 -11.02 11.15 -5.07
N ILE A 291 -11.75 11.51 -4.01
CA ILE A 291 -11.24 11.49 -2.64
C ILE A 291 -10.79 10.07 -2.23
N GLU A 292 -11.58 9.04 -2.55
CA GLU A 292 -11.22 7.66 -2.19
C GLU A 292 -9.98 7.19 -2.94
N LYS A 293 -9.86 7.51 -4.23
CA LYS A 293 -8.63 7.23 -5.00
C LYS A 293 -7.41 7.95 -4.42
N LEU A 294 -7.56 9.21 -4.00
CA LEU A 294 -6.49 9.94 -3.31
C LEU A 294 -6.09 9.28 -1.99
N ARG A 295 -7.06 8.77 -1.22
CA ARG A 295 -6.79 8.07 0.05
C ARG A 295 -6.01 6.78 -0.16
N GLU A 296 -6.34 5.99 -1.18
CA GLU A 296 -5.57 4.80 -1.55
C GLU A 296 -4.12 5.14 -1.88
N GLN A 297 -3.89 6.21 -2.64
CA GLN A 297 -2.53 6.67 -2.97
C GLN A 297 -1.78 7.26 -1.76
N ALA A 298 -2.49 8.01 -0.90
CA ALA A 298 -1.90 8.59 0.32
C ALA A 298 -1.34 7.53 1.28
N GLN A 299 -1.89 6.31 1.27
CA GLN A 299 -1.37 5.21 2.08
C GLN A 299 -0.01 4.67 1.58
N ASN A 300 0.36 4.95 0.35
CA ASN A 300 1.58 4.43 -0.29
C ASN A 300 2.74 5.45 -0.30
N ILE A 301 2.57 6.64 0.28
CA ILE A 301 3.58 7.71 0.24
C ILE A 301 4.26 7.94 1.59
N GLU A 302 5.56 8.28 1.47
CA GLU A 302 6.46 8.66 2.55
C GLU A 302 7.06 10.03 2.32
#